data_6795f7ca7e5e3b03c86ca4233de421f4
#
_entry.id   6795f7ca7e5e3b03c86ca4233de421f4
#
_cell.length_a   1.000
_cell.length_b   1.000
_cell.length_c   1.000
_cell.angle_alpha   90.00
_cell.angle_beta   90.00
_cell.angle_gamma   90.00
#
_symmetry.space_group_name_H-M   'P 1'
#
loop_
_entity.id
_entity.type
_entity.pdbx_description
1 polymer ?
#
loop_
_entity_poly.entity_id
_entity_poly.type
_entity_poly.pdbx_seq_one_letter_code
_entity_poly.pdbx_strand_id
1 'polypeptide(L)'
;MIQRDNLNNLVRGATFFQHSGIAITFVFMPIIASLVAKSVFEIGIIVASFAFAQILTETYFGRMSDRKAKRLLFIRAGFILCAITFGLHYFADNTTYLIIARLGAGIASGIMIPPMLAYAYEAGKGKSKVASVISFHALGWLAGIVAAGLANDEKLIFVVSSCFFIIGFLISLKLPKIQTEKIVEKGIIKKIIVKNKFLFSSLLVRHVGAAAAWTVLPIMLMEYFGAELY
;
A
#
# COMPACT_ATOMS: atom_id res chain seq x y z
N MET A 1 -3.43 31.13 -3.12
CA MET A 1 -3.50 30.51 -1.77
C MET A 1 -4.56 29.40 -1.80
N ILE A 2 -4.18 28.13 -1.74
CA ILE A 2 -5.15 27.01 -1.76
C ILE A 2 -5.90 27.06 -0.42
N GLN A 3 -7.24 27.14 -0.46
CA GLN A 3 -8.06 27.07 0.75
C GLN A 3 -7.79 25.74 1.47
N ARG A 4 -7.74 25.76 2.80
CA ARG A 4 -7.40 24.56 3.64
C ARG A 4 -8.26 23.32 3.33
N ASP A 5 -9.52 23.53 2.95
CA ASP A 5 -10.42 22.43 2.61
C ASP A 5 -10.03 21.75 1.30
N ASN A 6 -9.55 22.53 0.33
CA ASN A 6 -9.06 22.00 -0.94
C ASN A 6 -7.79 21.16 -0.76
N LEU A 7 -6.89 21.55 0.15
CA LEU A 7 -5.70 20.75 0.50
C LEU A 7 -6.07 19.41 1.14
N ASN A 8 -7.01 19.41 2.08
CA ASN A 8 -7.48 18.17 2.70
C ASN A 8 -8.09 17.21 1.67
N ASN A 9 -8.88 17.72 0.73
CA ASN A 9 -9.49 16.91 -0.33
C ASN A 9 -8.45 16.32 -1.28
N LEU A 10 -7.39 17.06 -1.61
CA LEU A 10 -6.28 16.55 -2.41
C LEU A 10 -5.54 15.40 -1.69
N VAL A 11 -5.26 15.56 -0.38
CA VAL A 11 -4.61 14.50 0.42
C VAL A 11 -5.49 13.27 0.52
N ARG A 12 -6.79 13.44 0.80
CA ARG A 12 -7.79 12.36 0.82
C ARG A 12 -7.86 11.63 -0.52
N GLY A 13 -7.95 12.37 -1.62
CA GLY A 13 -7.99 11.79 -2.96
C GLY A 13 -6.72 11.01 -3.30
N ALA A 14 -5.54 11.57 -3.01
CA ALA A 14 -4.28 10.86 -3.22
C ALA A 14 -4.21 9.57 -2.38
N THR A 15 -4.64 9.61 -1.09
CA THR A 15 -4.68 8.42 -0.21
C THR A 15 -5.71 7.41 -0.69
N PHE A 16 -6.87 7.84 -1.16
CA PHE A 16 -7.89 6.97 -1.72
C PHE A 16 -7.33 6.16 -2.90
N PHE A 17 -6.76 6.82 -3.92
CA PHE A 17 -6.21 6.13 -5.09
C PHE A 17 -4.98 5.28 -4.75
N GLN A 18 -4.14 5.69 -3.80
CA GLN A 18 -3.06 4.89 -3.27
C GLN A 18 -3.54 3.53 -2.76
N HIS A 19 -4.56 3.53 -1.91
CA HIS A 19 -5.05 2.31 -1.29
C HIS A 19 -5.97 1.49 -2.21
N SER A 20 -6.69 2.14 -3.13
CA SER A 20 -7.40 1.44 -4.19
C SER A 20 -6.45 0.63 -5.08
N GLY A 21 -5.32 1.23 -5.47
CA GLY A 21 -4.30 0.54 -6.26
C GLY A 21 -3.68 -0.66 -5.54
N ILE A 22 -3.44 -0.56 -4.24
CA ILE A 22 -2.93 -1.69 -3.44
C ILE A 22 -4.00 -2.78 -3.30
N ALA A 23 -5.22 -2.41 -2.93
CA ALA A 23 -6.29 -3.33 -2.58
C ALA A 23 -6.75 -4.18 -3.76
N ILE A 24 -6.81 -3.61 -4.97
CA ILE A 24 -7.24 -4.31 -6.18
C ILE A 24 -6.38 -5.56 -6.46
N THR A 25 -5.10 -5.52 -6.15
CA THR A 25 -4.20 -6.66 -6.34
C THR A 25 -4.08 -7.54 -5.11
N PHE A 26 -4.36 -7.00 -3.92
CA PHE A 26 -4.12 -7.70 -2.66
C PHE A 26 -5.04 -8.92 -2.49
N VAL A 27 -6.33 -8.76 -2.78
CA VAL A 27 -7.35 -9.81 -2.57
C VAL A 27 -7.18 -10.96 -3.56
N PHE A 28 -6.84 -10.66 -4.81
CA PHE A 28 -6.70 -11.66 -5.87
C PHE A 28 -5.30 -12.28 -5.94
N MET A 29 -4.34 -11.73 -5.24
CA MET A 29 -2.96 -12.23 -5.30
C MET A 29 -2.80 -13.70 -4.92
N PRO A 30 -3.44 -14.24 -3.87
CA PRO A 30 -3.34 -15.67 -3.57
C PRO A 30 -3.83 -16.55 -4.71
N ILE A 31 -4.89 -16.13 -5.40
CA ILE A 31 -5.48 -16.85 -6.53
C ILE A 31 -4.51 -16.82 -7.73
N ILE A 32 -4.04 -15.62 -8.10
CA ILE A 32 -3.05 -15.47 -9.19
C ILE A 32 -1.78 -16.25 -8.88
N ALA A 33 -1.33 -16.23 -7.62
CA ALA A 33 -0.19 -17.01 -7.19
C ALA A 33 -0.44 -18.52 -7.33
N SER A 34 -1.66 -19.03 -7.08
CA SER A 34 -1.99 -20.45 -7.23
C SER A 34 -1.93 -20.93 -8.67
N LEU A 35 -2.09 -20.05 -9.67
CA LEU A 35 -1.98 -20.40 -11.08
C LEU A 35 -0.54 -20.68 -11.54
N VAL A 36 0.45 -20.10 -10.86
CA VAL A 36 1.87 -20.20 -11.24
C VAL A 36 2.71 -20.96 -10.21
N ALA A 37 2.27 -21.08 -8.98
CA ALA A 37 2.97 -21.76 -7.90
C ALA A 37 2.79 -23.27 -7.97
N LYS A 38 3.84 -24.02 -7.61
CA LYS A 38 3.84 -25.48 -7.56
C LYS A 38 3.41 -26.04 -6.18
N SER A 39 3.30 -25.18 -5.17
CA SER A 39 2.95 -25.58 -3.80
C SER A 39 2.32 -24.42 -3.03
N VAL A 40 1.56 -24.75 -1.98
CA VAL A 40 0.99 -23.76 -1.04
C VAL A 40 2.09 -22.92 -0.38
N PHE A 41 3.27 -23.49 -0.17
CA PHE A 41 4.43 -22.77 0.37
C PHE A 41 4.90 -21.66 -0.57
N GLU A 42 4.97 -21.93 -1.88
CA GLU A 42 5.32 -20.91 -2.88
C GLU A 42 4.29 -19.78 -2.90
N ILE A 43 2.99 -20.09 -2.81
CA ILE A 43 1.93 -19.07 -2.69
C ILE A 43 2.20 -18.16 -1.49
N GLY A 44 2.51 -18.77 -0.34
CA GLY A 44 2.88 -18.04 0.87
C GLY A 44 4.07 -17.10 0.67
N ILE A 45 5.13 -17.54 0.00
CA ILE A 45 6.30 -16.73 -0.32
C ILE A 45 5.92 -15.56 -1.24
N ILE A 46 5.16 -15.80 -2.30
CA ILE A 46 4.69 -14.75 -3.23
C ILE A 46 3.93 -13.68 -2.47
N VAL A 47 2.96 -14.07 -1.66
CA VAL A 47 2.13 -13.12 -0.88
C VAL A 47 2.98 -12.36 0.14
N ALA A 48 3.84 -13.05 0.88
CA ALA A 48 4.67 -12.45 1.93
C ALA A 48 5.76 -11.52 1.39
N SER A 49 6.26 -11.74 0.18
CA SER A 49 7.36 -10.95 -0.41
C SER A 49 7.05 -9.46 -0.50
N PHE A 50 5.80 -9.09 -0.81
CA PHE A 50 5.35 -7.70 -0.80
C PHE A 50 5.48 -7.07 0.59
N ALA A 51 4.89 -7.71 1.61
CA ALA A 51 4.89 -7.18 2.97
C ALA A 51 6.31 -7.12 3.55
N PHE A 52 7.15 -8.11 3.27
CA PHE A 52 8.55 -8.13 3.68
C PHE A 52 9.32 -6.92 3.14
N ALA A 53 9.25 -6.68 1.81
CA ALA A 53 9.90 -5.54 1.18
C ALA A 53 9.33 -4.20 1.67
N GLN A 54 8.01 -4.12 1.86
CA GLN A 54 7.34 -2.92 2.34
C GLN A 54 7.80 -2.54 3.75
N ILE A 55 7.83 -3.45 4.71
CA ILE A 55 8.24 -3.17 6.10
C ILE A 55 9.66 -2.63 6.17
N LEU A 56 10.59 -3.23 5.43
CA LEU A 56 11.98 -2.78 5.38
C LEU A 56 12.08 -1.36 4.81
N THR A 57 11.40 -1.11 3.71
CA THR A 57 11.47 0.17 3.01
C THR A 57 10.69 1.27 3.71
N GLU A 58 9.55 1.00 4.32
CA GLU A 58 8.81 1.96 5.16
C GLU A 58 9.68 2.52 6.27
N THR A 59 10.41 1.63 6.96
CA THR A 59 11.30 2.03 8.06
C THR A 59 12.44 2.90 7.56
N TYR A 60 13.04 2.56 6.43
CA TYR A 60 14.18 3.30 5.87
C TYR A 60 13.74 4.64 5.26
N PHE A 61 12.77 4.62 4.34
CA PHE A 61 12.34 5.82 3.62
C PHE A 61 11.51 6.77 4.46
N GLY A 62 10.76 6.27 5.45
CA GLY A 62 10.12 7.10 6.46
C GLY A 62 11.15 8.00 7.16
N ARG A 63 12.21 7.40 7.71
CA ARG A 63 13.31 8.16 8.36
C ARG A 63 14.04 9.09 7.38
N MET A 64 14.27 8.65 6.15
CA MET A 64 14.94 9.47 5.15
C MET A 64 14.10 10.69 4.77
N SER A 65 12.79 10.52 4.63
CA SER A 65 11.83 11.59 4.38
C SER A 65 11.82 12.62 5.53
N ASP A 66 11.85 12.14 6.78
CA ASP A 66 11.92 12.99 7.97
C ASP A 66 13.20 13.83 8.02
N ARG A 67 14.35 13.19 7.77
CA ARG A 67 15.67 13.85 7.78
C ARG A 67 15.82 14.87 6.65
N LYS A 68 15.33 14.53 5.45
CA LYS A 68 15.46 15.41 4.27
C LYS A 68 14.38 16.47 4.19
N ALA A 69 13.28 16.35 4.96
CA ALA A 69 12.10 17.22 4.90
C ALA A 69 11.54 17.38 3.48
N LYS A 70 11.61 16.31 2.66
CA LYS A 70 11.20 16.31 1.25
C LYS A 70 10.02 15.36 0.99
N ARG A 71 8.93 15.50 1.78
CA ARG A 71 7.76 14.59 1.70
C ARG A 71 7.26 14.36 0.28
N LEU A 72 7.01 15.44 -0.46
CA LEU A 72 6.44 15.37 -1.80
C LEU A 72 7.33 14.62 -2.81
N LEU A 73 8.65 14.67 -2.64
CA LEU A 73 9.55 13.92 -3.50
C LEU A 73 9.31 12.42 -3.36
N PHE A 74 9.25 11.93 -2.12
CA PHE A 74 9.03 10.50 -1.83
C PHE A 74 7.61 10.06 -2.21
N ILE A 75 6.60 10.90 -1.97
CA ILE A 75 5.22 10.62 -2.37
C ILE A 75 5.13 10.46 -3.89
N ARG A 76 5.65 11.41 -4.65
CA ARG A 76 5.59 11.38 -6.13
C ARG A 76 6.41 10.25 -6.73
N ALA A 77 7.64 10.05 -6.24
CA ALA A 77 8.48 8.93 -6.65
C ALA A 77 7.81 7.59 -6.35
N GLY A 78 7.22 7.44 -5.17
CA GLY A 78 6.50 6.23 -4.79
C GLY A 78 5.28 5.95 -5.66
N PHE A 79 4.48 6.95 -6.02
CA PHE A 79 3.36 6.77 -6.95
C PHE A 79 3.81 6.26 -8.32
N ILE A 80 4.86 6.87 -8.90
CA ILE A 80 5.40 6.44 -10.21
C ILE A 80 5.93 5.01 -10.11
N LEU A 81 6.73 4.71 -9.08
CA LEU A 81 7.27 3.37 -8.88
C LEU A 81 6.17 2.33 -8.64
N CYS A 82 5.10 2.67 -7.89
CA CYS A 82 3.94 1.81 -7.74
C CYS A 82 3.25 1.57 -9.08
N ALA A 83 3.00 2.60 -9.88
CA ALA A 83 2.38 2.45 -11.18
C ALA A 83 3.18 1.47 -12.07
N ILE A 84 4.50 1.58 -12.09
CA ILE A 84 5.37 0.69 -12.84
C ILE A 84 5.35 -0.72 -12.26
N THR A 85 5.63 -0.88 -10.95
CA THR A 85 5.81 -2.20 -10.34
C THR A 85 4.51 -3.00 -10.25
N PHE A 86 3.38 -2.35 -9.99
CA PHE A 86 2.08 -3.02 -10.05
C PHE A 86 1.70 -3.39 -11.49
N GLY A 87 2.00 -2.54 -12.47
CA GLY A 87 1.82 -2.86 -13.89
C GLY A 87 2.69 -4.02 -14.37
N LEU A 88 3.90 -4.19 -13.83
CA LEU A 88 4.79 -5.30 -14.18
C LEU A 88 4.22 -6.69 -13.80
N HIS A 89 3.29 -6.77 -12.84
CA HIS A 89 2.63 -8.04 -12.54
C HIS A 89 1.84 -8.59 -13.73
N TYR A 90 1.41 -7.75 -14.66
CA TYR A 90 0.74 -8.16 -15.90
C TYR A 90 1.56 -9.20 -16.71
N PHE A 91 2.89 -9.10 -16.64
CA PHE A 91 3.83 -9.95 -17.37
C PHE A 91 4.34 -11.14 -16.53
N ALA A 92 3.81 -11.34 -15.33
CA ALA A 92 4.30 -12.35 -14.39
C ALA A 92 3.72 -13.74 -14.70
N ASP A 93 4.39 -14.50 -15.55
CA ASP A 93 3.95 -15.82 -16.01
C ASP A 93 4.60 -16.99 -15.22
N ASN A 94 5.39 -16.69 -14.18
CA ASN A 94 6.02 -17.69 -13.32
C ASN A 94 6.27 -17.18 -11.91
N THR A 95 6.47 -18.10 -10.98
CA THR A 95 6.70 -17.83 -9.55
C THR A 95 7.82 -16.83 -9.30
N THR A 96 8.97 -16.99 -9.96
CA THR A 96 10.14 -16.12 -9.73
C THR A 96 9.86 -14.69 -10.16
N TYR A 97 9.26 -14.51 -11.34
CA TYR A 97 8.91 -13.18 -11.83
C TYR A 97 7.86 -12.52 -10.94
N LEU A 98 6.86 -13.28 -10.48
CA LEU A 98 5.83 -12.76 -9.59
C LEU A 98 6.41 -12.33 -8.23
N ILE A 99 7.37 -13.09 -7.67
CA ILE A 99 8.09 -12.68 -6.44
C ILE A 99 8.85 -11.37 -6.67
N ILE A 100 9.57 -11.23 -7.79
CA ILE A 100 10.32 -10.00 -8.11
C ILE A 100 9.37 -8.80 -8.24
N ALA A 101 8.25 -8.95 -8.94
CA ALA A 101 7.24 -7.92 -9.08
C ALA A 101 6.63 -7.52 -7.72
N ARG A 102 6.34 -8.49 -6.86
CA ARG A 102 5.85 -8.30 -5.48
C ARG A 102 6.85 -7.56 -4.60
N LEU A 103 8.14 -7.93 -4.66
CA LEU A 103 9.22 -7.21 -3.95
C LEU A 103 9.30 -5.75 -4.43
N GLY A 104 9.28 -5.53 -5.74
CA GLY A 104 9.28 -4.19 -6.34
C GLY A 104 8.09 -3.34 -5.89
N ALA A 105 6.88 -3.90 -5.89
CA ALA A 105 5.67 -3.24 -5.44
C ALA A 105 5.71 -2.92 -3.93
N GLY A 106 6.27 -3.82 -3.11
CA GLY A 106 6.49 -3.58 -1.69
C GLY A 106 7.47 -2.43 -1.44
N ILE A 107 8.59 -2.41 -2.16
CA ILE A 107 9.57 -1.30 -2.10
C ILE A 107 8.89 0.03 -2.48
N ALA A 108 8.19 0.07 -3.58
CA ALA A 108 7.53 1.28 -4.08
C ALA A 108 6.47 1.82 -3.09
N SER A 109 5.66 0.93 -2.52
CA SER A 109 4.68 1.26 -1.49
C SER A 109 5.34 1.78 -0.22
N GLY A 110 6.43 1.16 0.21
CA GLY A 110 7.19 1.58 1.39
C GLY A 110 7.87 2.95 1.24
N ILE A 111 8.20 3.37 0.02
CA ILE A 111 8.69 4.72 -0.27
C ILE A 111 7.60 5.77 -0.08
N MET A 112 6.34 5.45 -0.40
CA MET A 112 5.23 6.39 -0.50
C MET A 112 4.43 6.54 0.80
N ILE A 113 4.10 5.41 1.47
CA ILE A 113 3.12 5.38 2.57
C ILE A 113 3.51 6.25 3.76
N PRO A 114 4.70 6.10 4.37
CA PRO A 114 5.07 6.90 5.53
C PRO A 114 5.15 8.40 5.24
N PRO A 115 5.76 8.86 4.13
CA PRO A 115 5.76 10.29 3.77
C PRO A 115 4.37 10.85 3.53
N MET A 116 3.43 10.07 2.95
CA MET A 116 2.05 10.51 2.74
C MET A 116 1.34 10.74 4.07
N LEU A 117 1.46 9.81 5.03
CA LEU A 117 0.85 9.94 6.35
C LEU A 117 1.45 11.13 7.12
N ALA A 118 2.77 11.31 7.08
CA ALA A 118 3.44 12.44 7.69
C ALA A 118 3.01 13.78 7.05
N TYR A 119 2.91 13.83 5.73
CA TYR A 119 2.40 15.00 5.02
C TYR A 119 0.95 15.32 5.43
N ALA A 120 0.09 14.32 5.54
CA ALA A 120 -1.29 14.50 5.99
C ALA A 120 -1.38 15.10 7.39
N TYR A 121 -0.52 14.66 8.32
CA TYR A 121 -0.43 15.17 9.66
C TYR A 121 0.04 16.65 9.67
N GLU A 122 1.11 16.96 8.96
CA GLU A 122 1.68 18.31 8.86
C GLU A 122 0.72 19.28 8.16
N ALA A 123 0.09 18.87 7.06
CA ALA A 123 -0.89 19.67 6.32
C ALA A 123 -2.14 19.99 7.13
N GLY A 124 -2.62 19.04 7.94
CA GLY A 124 -3.85 19.14 8.70
C GLY A 124 -3.72 19.87 10.04
N LYS A 125 -2.51 20.10 10.54
CA LYS A 125 -2.22 20.67 11.86
C LYS A 125 -2.96 19.97 13.01
N GLY A 126 -3.11 18.64 12.97
CA GLY A 126 -3.69 17.91 14.06
C GLY A 126 -4.25 16.51 13.77
N LYS A 127 -4.56 15.79 14.85
CA LYS A 127 -4.97 14.38 14.83
C LYS A 127 -6.31 14.11 14.10
N SER A 128 -7.27 15.04 14.17
CA SER A 128 -8.59 14.88 13.54
C SER A 128 -8.52 14.80 12.01
N LYS A 129 -7.56 15.48 11.39
CA LYS A 129 -7.34 15.44 9.94
C LYS A 129 -6.71 14.12 9.49
N VAL A 130 -5.82 13.55 10.31
CA VAL A 130 -5.26 12.21 10.08
C VAL A 130 -6.36 11.15 10.11
N ALA A 131 -7.28 11.21 11.07
CA ALA A 131 -8.41 10.29 11.12
C ALA A 131 -9.25 10.33 9.85
N SER A 132 -9.52 11.52 9.33
CA SER A 132 -10.22 11.68 8.05
C SER A 132 -9.45 11.08 6.86
N VAL A 133 -8.13 11.20 6.82
CA VAL A 133 -7.30 10.57 5.76
C VAL A 133 -7.34 9.05 5.88
N ILE A 134 -7.32 8.50 7.10
CA ILE A 134 -7.47 7.05 7.35
C ILE A 134 -8.85 6.54 6.91
N SER A 135 -9.92 7.35 7.04
CA SER A 135 -11.23 6.96 6.50
C SER A 135 -11.21 6.83 4.98
N PHE A 136 -10.50 7.71 4.28
CA PHE A 136 -10.33 7.61 2.82
C PHE A 136 -9.41 6.47 2.40
N HIS A 137 -8.45 6.06 3.24
CA HIS A 137 -7.73 4.79 3.10
C HIS A 137 -8.72 3.61 3.08
N ALA A 138 -9.63 3.50 4.06
CA ALA A 138 -10.61 2.42 4.11
C ALA A 138 -11.56 2.43 2.90
N LEU A 139 -12.02 3.61 2.47
CA LEU A 139 -12.82 3.75 1.25
C LEU A 139 -12.04 3.33 0.00
N GLY A 140 -10.74 3.64 -0.06
CA GLY A 140 -9.87 3.19 -1.13
C GLY A 140 -9.75 1.67 -1.18
N TRP A 141 -9.63 1.01 -0.02
CA TRP A 141 -9.65 -0.47 0.05
C TRP A 141 -10.96 -1.03 -0.51
N LEU A 142 -12.10 -0.50 -0.06
CA LEU A 142 -13.40 -0.93 -0.57
C LEU A 142 -13.51 -0.75 -2.08
N ALA A 143 -13.13 0.42 -2.59
CA ALA A 143 -13.20 0.71 -4.03
C ALA A 143 -12.25 -0.21 -4.85
N GLY A 144 -11.05 -0.50 -4.34
CA GLY A 144 -10.11 -1.41 -5.00
C GLY A 144 -10.64 -2.84 -5.06
N ILE A 145 -11.24 -3.34 -3.98
CA ILE A 145 -11.85 -4.69 -3.95
C ILE A 145 -13.02 -4.77 -4.94
N VAL A 146 -13.91 -3.76 -4.94
CA VAL A 146 -15.03 -3.72 -5.89
C VAL A 146 -14.53 -3.63 -7.33
N ALA A 147 -13.54 -2.80 -7.61
CA ALA A 147 -12.95 -2.69 -8.94
C ALA A 147 -12.32 -4.01 -9.41
N ALA A 148 -11.68 -4.76 -8.50
CA ALA A 148 -11.13 -6.07 -8.79
C ALA A 148 -12.24 -7.10 -9.13
N GLY A 149 -13.34 -7.09 -8.36
CA GLY A 149 -14.48 -7.99 -8.62
C GLY A 149 -15.25 -7.66 -9.91
N LEU A 150 -15.07 -6.46 -10.46
CA LEU A 150 -15.65 -6.07 -11.76
C LEU A 150 -14.72 -6.36 -12.95
N ALA A 151 -13.48 -6.72 -12.69
CA ALA A 151 -12.52 -7.04 -13.74
C ALA A 151 -12.79 -8.46 -14.26
N ASN A 152 -13.07 -8.59 -15.55
CA ASN A 152 -13.33 -9.89 -16.21
C ASN A 152 -12.05 -10.65 -16.59
N ASP A 153 -10.89 -10.13 -16.26
CA ASP A 153 -9.58 -10.70 -16.58
C ASP A 153 -8.62 -10.48 -15.41
N GLU A 154 -7.98 -11.55 -14.97
CA GLU A 154 -7.03 -11.56 -13.86
C GLU A 154 -5.85 -10.60 -14.08
N LYS A 155 -5.41 -10.43 -15.33
CA LYS A 155 -4.33 -9.51 -15.69
C LYS A 155 -4.79 -8.06 -15.74
N LEU A 156 -6.08 -7.80 -16.03
CA LEU A 156 -6.63 -6.46 -16.11
C LEU A 156 -6.56 -5.72 -14.76
N ILE A 157 -6.67 -6.43 -13.65
CA ILE A 157 -6.55 -5.83 -12.30
C ILE A 157 -5.21 -5.10 -12.10
N PHE A 158 -4.12 -5.57 -12.71
CA PHE A 158 -2.81 -4.93 -12.61
C PHE A 158 -2.75 -3.63 -13.41
N VAL A 159 -3.41 -3.61 -14.56
CA VAL A 159 -3.53 -2.39 -15.38
C VAL A 159 -4.38 -1.34 -14.65
N VAL A 160 -5.52 -1.74 -14.09
CA VAL A 160 -6.39 -0.84 -13.32
C VAL A 160 -5.67 -0.33 -12.07
N SER A 161 -4.93 -1.20 -11.37
CA SER A 161 -4.08 -0.81 -10.23
C SER A 161 -3.06 0.26 -10.64
N SER A 162 -2.36 0.04 -11.75
CA SER A 162 -1.39 1.00 -12.29
C SER A 162 -2.05 2.35 -12.62
N CYS A 163 -3.25 2.34 -13.23
CA CYS A 163 -4.02 3.55 -13.50
C CYS A 163 -4.38 4.31 -12.21
N PHE A 164 -4.77 3.61 -11.14
CA PHE A 164 -5.05 4.26 -9.85
C PHE A 164 -3.81 4.95 -9.29
N PHE A 165 -2.63 4.36 -9.39
CA PHE A 165 -1.39 5.02 -8.97
C PHE A 165 -1.05 6.23 -9.85
N ILE A 166 -1.30 6.18 -11.16
CA ILE A 166 -1.13 7.31 -12.06
C ILE A 166 -2.07 8.45 -11.67
N ILE A 167 -3.34 8.17 -11.40
CA ILE A 167 -4.29 9.20 -10.93
C ILE A 167 -3.83 9.79 -9.60
N GLY A 168 -3.41 8.95 -8.65
CA GLY A 168 -2.83 9.40 -7.38
C GLY A 168 -1.60 10.29 -7.57
N PHE A 169 -0.72 9.95 -8.52
CA PHE A 169 0.41 10.78 -8.91
C PHE A 169 -0.02 12.15 -9.41
N LEU A 170 -0.97 12.20 -10.35
CA LEU A 170 -1.48 13.47 -10.90
C LEU A 170 -2.09 14.36 -9.81
N ILE A 171 -2.84 13.77 -8.86
CA ILE A 171 -3.35 14.50 -7.70
C ILE A 171 -2.18 15.01 -6.84
N SER A 172 -1.14 14.19 -6.63
CA SER A 172 0.02 14.55 -5.83
C SER A 172 0.81 15.74 -6.39
N LEU A 173 0.75 15.99 -7.69
CA LEU A 173 1.37 17.16 -8.32
C LEU A 173 0.74 18.48 -7.86
N LYS A 174 -0.55 18.46 -7.49
CA LYS A 174 -1.29 19.62 -6.99
C LYS A 174 -1.07 19.88 -5.49
N LEU A 175 -0.41 18.95 -4.77
CA LEU A 175 -0.10 19.13 -3.35
C LEU A 175 0.95 20.24 -3.17
N PRO A 176 0.68 21.28 -2.35
CA PRO A 176 1.61 22.35 -2.11
C PRO A 176 2.79 21.92 -1.24
N LYS A 177 3.91 22.62 -1.39
CA LYS A 177 5.01 22.47 -0.43
C LYS A 177 4.58 23.06 0.92
N ILE A 178 4.68 22.26 1.96
CA ILE A 178 4.44 22.68 3.36
C ILE A 178 5.76 22.76 4.11
N GLN A 179 5.78 23.56 5.16
CA GLN A 179 6.92 23.56 6.07
C GLN A 179 6.97 22.23 6.82
N THR A 180 8.06 21.51 6.63
CA THR A 180 8.33 20.23 7.28
C THR A 180 9.48 20.41 8.24
N GLU A 181 9.28 20.07 9.51
CA GLU A 181 10.36 20.06 10.49
C GLU A 181 11.24 18.82 10.28
N LYS A 182 12.56 19.02 10.34
CA LYS A 182 13.50 17.91 10.30
C LYS A 182 13.54 17.21 11.65
N ILE A 183 13.14 15.94 11.68
CA ILE A 183 13.22 15.12 12.88
C ILE A 183 14.53 14.30 12.83
N VAL A 184 15.46 14.59 13.72
CA VAL A 184 16.80 13.97 13.73
C VAL A 184 17.06 13.15 15.01
N GLU A 185 16.04 12.94 15.85
CA GLU A 185 16.24 12.25 17.13
C GLU A 185 16.61 10.77 16.94
N LYS A 186 17.82 10.39 17.43
CA LYS A 186 18.30 9.00 17.40
C LYS A 186 17.57 8.16 18.44
N GLY A 187 17.16 6.94 18.08
CA GLY A 187 16.58 5.97 19.03
C GLY A 187 15.11 6.17 19.37
N ILE A 188 14.43 7.19 18.83
CA ILE A 188 13.02 7.49 19.11
C ILE A 188 12.11 6.27 18.83
N ILE A 189 12.37 5.51 17.76
CA ILE A 189 11.57 4.34 17.40
C ILE A 189 11.66 3.25 18.47
N LYS A 190 12.87 2.93 18.94
CA LYS A 190 13.06 1.94 20.01
C LYS A 190 12.32 2.36 21.28
N LYS A 191 12.41 3.65 21.65
CA LYS A 191 11.69 4.22 22.81
C LYS A 191 10.17 4.08 22.67
N ILE A 192 9.62 4.39 21.47
CA ILE A 192 8.19 4.27 21.19
C ILE A 192 7.74 2.80 21.25
N ILE A 193 8.47 1.88 20.63
CA ILE A 193 8.12 0.45 20.62
C ILE A 193 8.13 -0.11 22.05
N VAL A 194 9.19 0.16 22.81
CA VAL A 194 9.30 -0.32 24.19
C VAL A 194 8.18 0.25 25.07
N LYS A 195 7.87 1.55 24.95
CA LYS A 195 6.79 2.19 25.71
C LYS A 195 5.41 1.61 25.37
N ASN A 196 5.19 1.19 24.12
CA ASN A 196 3.90 0.71 23.63
C ASN A 196 3.94 -0.77 23.23
N LYS A 197 4.75 -1.58 23.90
CA LYS A 197 5.00 -2.99 23.54
C LYS A 197 3.72 -3.82 23.40
N PHE A 198 2.77 -3.67 24.29
CA PHE A 198 1.50 -4.40 24.22
C PHE A 198 0.66 -4.02 22.99
N LEU A 199 0.63 -2.74 22.63
CA LEU A 199 -0.05 -2.28 21.42
C LEU A 199 0.60 -2.89 20.16
N PHE A 200 1.94 -2.87 20.07
CA PHE A 200 2.64 -3.46 18.93
C PHE A 200 2.50 -4.97 18.87
N SER A 201 2.52 -5.66 20.02
CA SER A 201 2.31 -7.11 20.06
C SER A 201 0.89 -7.50 19.64
N SER A 202 -0.15 -6.76 20.08
CA SER A 202 -1.53 -7.04 19.69
C SER A 202 -1.75 -6.77 18.19
N LEU A 203 -1.15 -5.71 17.64
CA LEU A 203 -1.18 -5.43 16.21
C LEU A 203 -0.49 -6.54 15.41
N LEU A 204 0.65 -7.05 15.89
CA LEU A 204 1.36 -8.15 15.24
C LEU A 204 0.49 -9.41 15.18
N VAL A 205 -0.06 -9.85 16.30
CA VAL A 205 -0.93 -11.03 16.36
C VAL A 205 -2.14 -10.88 15.45
N ARG A 206 -2.80 -9.72 15.50
CA ARG A 206 -3.94 -9.42 14.61
C ARG A 206 -3.56 -9.53 13.14
N HIS A 207 -2.40 -8.96 12.73
CA HIS A 207 -2.00 -8.96 11.32
C HIS A 207 -1.55 -10.34 10.84
N VAL A 208 -0.92 -11.14 11.70
CA VAL A 208 -0.59 -12.54 11.38
C VAL A 208 -1.86 -13.35 11.12
N GLY A 209 -2.87 -13.24 12.01
CA GLY A 209 -4.15 -13.91 11.82
C GLY A 209 -4.91 -13.43 10.58
N ALA A 210 -4.97 -12.12 10.37
CA ALA A 210 -5.60 -11.54 9.20
C ALA A 210 -4.90 -11.98 7.89
N ALA A 211 -3.56 -11.97 7.85
CA ALA A 211 -2.80 -12.40 6.67
C ALA A 211 -3.06 -13.87 6.32
N ALA A 212 -3.12 -14.76 7.33
CA ALA A 212 -3.47 -16.16 7.11
C ALA A 212 -4.87 -16.30 6.50
N ALA A 213 -5.87 -15.62 7.06
CA ALA A 213 -7.23 -15.63 6.55
C ALA A 213 -7.33 -15.09 5.11
N TRP A 214 -6.71 -13.93 4.83
CA TRP A 214 -6.71 -13.33 3.49
C TRP A 214 -5.97 -14.16 2.44
N THR A 215 -5.01 -15.00 2.84
CA THR A 215 -4.28 -15.88 1.92
C THR A 215 -5.06 -17.16 1.63
N VAL A 216 -5.63 -17.78 2.66
CA VAL A 216 -6.25 -19.11 2.55
C VAL A 216 -7.70 -19.02 2.08
N LEU A 217 -8.46 -18.04 2.57
CA LEU A 217 -9.90 -17.94 2.29
C LEU A 217 -10.25 -17.87 0.80
N PRO A 218 -9.58 -17.06 -0.05
CA PRO A 218 -9.88 -17.03 -1.48
C PRO A 218 -9.65 -18.39 -2.16
N ILE A 219 -8.57 -19.08 -1.79
CA ILE A 219 -8.24 -20.41 -2.35
C ILE A 219 -9.29 -21.43 -1.93
N MET A 220 -9.69 -21.44 -0.64
CA MET A 220 -10.74 -22.32 -0.15
C MET A 220 -12.07 -22.07 -0.84
N LEU A 221 -12.45 -20.82 -1.07
CA LEU A 221 -13.69 -20.47 -1.78
C LEU A 221 -13.68 -21.02 -3.22
N MET A 222 -12.54 -20.95 -3.90
CA MET A 222 -12.40 -21.56 -5.24
C MET A 222 -12.55 -23.09 -5.20
N GLU A 223 -11.83 -23.76 -4.29
CA GLU A 223 -11.79 -25.21 -4.23
C GLU A 223 -13.13 -25.84 -3.79
N TYR A 224 -13.76 -25.28 -2.74
CA TYR A 224 -14.95 -25.89 -2.13
C TYR A 224 -16.27 -25.45 -2.72
N PHE A 225 -16.36 -24.25 -3.26
CA PHE A 225 -17.62 -23.71 -3.76
C PHE A 225 -17.66 -23.59 -5.28
N GLY A 226 -16.57 -23.97 -5.98
CA GLY A 226 -16.48 -23.83 -7.42
C GLY A 226 -16.75 -22.39 -7.87
N ALA A 227 -16.43 -21.43 -6.99
CA ALA A 227 -16.67 -20.03 -7.26
C ALA A 227 -15.83 -19.62 -8.47
N GLU A 228 -16.48 -19.59 -9.63
CA GLU A 228 -15.92 -18.86 -10.75
C GLU A 228 -15.80 -17.39 -10.32
N LEU A 229 -14.60 -16.86 -10.39
CA LEU A 229 -14.30 -15.50 -9.95
C LEU A 229 -14.75 -14.43 -10.94
N TYR A 230 -15.61 -14.82 -11.87
CA TYR A 230 -16.08 -13.98 -12.97
C TYR A 230 -17.62 -13.87 -12.97
#